data_7ab1f97fffb8f2518f3fa7178884849d
#
_entry.id   7ab1f97fffb8f2518f3fa7178884849d
#
_cell.length_a   1.000
_cell.length_b   1.000
_cell.length_c   1.000
_cell.angle_alpha   90.00
_cell.angle_beta   90.00
_cell.angle_gamma   90.00
#
_symmetry.space_group_name_H-M   'P 1'
#
loop_
_entity.id
_entity.type
_entity.pdbx_description
1 polymer ?
#
loop_
_entity_poly.entity_id
_entity_poly.type
_entity_poly.pdbx_seq_one_letter_code
_entity_poly.pdbx_strand_id
1 'polypeptide(L)'
;SIKDIDGFAYYSGGFDTPYLMETLGIPEVNYTASLSGAGGGSAGSLGLASSAIVSGVAKTVICVGALQQTKQRFGAITSAYEHTPETAFFSPSGLVGPGHMFALLARRHMHNYGTTREQFAAVALAARENAINHPDAIMRKPMTLEEYFSAPILADPLCLYDFCLESEGAIAVLVTSEERAKDLKQPPVNIVSSVHGGSRDWGRSLYWMNMPDETFVSSGNKTIASKLYKAAQLTPDDIDTAQIYDHFTPMVIAQLEDFGFCAQGEGGPFVE
;
A
#
# COMPACT_ATOMS: atom_id res chain seq x y z
N SER A 1 11.77 15.70 22.25
CA SER A 1 12.36 16.86 21.55
C SER A 1 12.87 16.41 20.17
N ILE A 2 12.89 17.32 19.21
CA ILE A 2 13.48 17.05 17.89
C ILE A 2 14.96 16.65 17.97
N LYS A 3 15.65 17.11 19.01
CA LYS A 3 17.03 16.75 19.31
C LYS A 3 17.24 15.30 19.75
N ASP A 4 16.18 14.61 20.07
CA ASP A 4 16.25 13.20 20.49
C ASP A 4 16.15 12.23 19.31
N ILE A 5 15.91 12.77 18.11
CA ILE A 5 15.79 11.98 16.88
C ILE A 5 17.18 11.68 16.38
N ASP A 6 17.49 10.41 16.23
CA ASP A 6 18.78 9.91 15.80
C ASP A 6 18.69 8.95 14.61
N GLY A 7 17.51 8.85 13.99
CA GLY A 7 17.33 8.04 12.79
C GLY A 7 16.13 8.43 11.95
N PHE A 8 16.23 8.09 10.65
CA PHE A 8 15.14 8.19 9.68
C PHE A 8 14.90 6.87 8.97
N ALA A 9 13.64 6.50 8.78
CA ALA A 9 13.22 5.46 7.86
C ALA A 9 12.08 6.02 7.00
N TYR A 10 12.21 6.01 5.66
CA TYR A 10 11.26 6.72 4.83
C TYR A 10 10.97 6.03 3.50
N TYR A 11 9.82 6.36 2.97
CA TYR A 11 9.39 6.10 1.61
C TYR A 11 9.11 7.43 0.93
N SER A 12 9.90 7.77 -0.08
CA SER A 12 9.71 8.99 -0.83
C SER A 12 10.42 8.98 -2.18
N GLY A 13 9.81 9.63 -3.15
CA GLY A 13 10.46 10.02 -4.40
C GLY A 13 10.91 11.49 -4.43
N GLY A 14 10.63 12.27 -3.38
CA GLY A 14 10.80 13.73 -3.40
C GLY A 14 11.74 14.31 -2.35
N PHE A 15 12.30 13.52 -1.45
CA PHE A 15 13.26 13.95 -0.44
C PHE A 15 14.23 12.83 -0.04
N ASP A 16 15.32 13.20 0.56
CA ASP A 16 16.38 12.32 1.08
C ASP A 16 16.77 12.67 2.52
N THR A 17 17.74 11.96 3.07
CA THR A 17 18.21 12.19 4.43
C THR A 17 18.76 13.59 4.66
N PRO A 18 19.65 14.15 3.81
CA PRO A 18 20.13 15.53 3.96
C PRO A 18 19.01 16.56 4.00
N TYR A 19 18.01 16.40 3.14
CA TYR A 19 16.83 17.29 3.12
C TYR A 19 16.04 17.24 4.42
N LEU A 20 15.81 16.04 4.99
CA LEU A 20 15.13 15.88 6.27
C LEU A 20 15.95 16.51 7.42
N MET A 21 17.26 16.27 7.46
CA MET A 21 18.15 16.85 8.47
C MET A 21 18.12 18.38 8.43
N GLU A 22 18.25 18.96 7.26
CA GLU A 22 18.24 20.43 7.08
C GLU A 22 16.87 21.00 7.48
N THR A 23 15.79 20.43 6.96
CA THR A 23 14.41 20.90 7.23
C THR A 23 14.06 20.84 8.71
N LEU A 24 14.50 19.81 9.42
CA LEU A 24 14.21 19.59 10.83
C LEU A 24 15.27 20.21 11.78
N GLY A 25 16.37 20.70 11.25
CA GLY A 25 17.48 21.24 12.05
C GLY A 25 18.18 20.16 12.87
N ILE A 26 18.30 18.94 12.36
CA ILE A 26 18.97 17.80 12.98
C ILE A 26 20.40 17.73 12.46
N PRO A 27 21.41 17.93 13.31
CA PRO A 27 22.80 18.05 12.84
C PRO A 27 23.43 16.70 12.46
N GLU A 28 22.98 15.61 13.06
CA GLU A 28 23.50 14.27 12.80
C GLU A 28 22.44 13.20 13.08
N VAL A 29 22.52 12.08 12.40
CA VAL A 29 21.71 10.88 12.65
C VAL A 29 22.57 9.62 12.61
N ASN A 30 22.25 8.65 13.45
CA ASN A 30 22.95 7.37 13.52
C ASN A 30 22.43 6.34 12.49
N TYR A 31 21.22 6.54 12.02
CA TYR A 31 20.55 5.60 11.14
C TYR A 31 19.74 6.30 10.06
N THR A 32 19.84 5.79 8.84
CA THR A 32 18.96 6.17 7.75
C THR A 32 18.70 4.98 6.84
N ALA A 33 17.45 4.83 6.45
CA ALA A 33 17.05 3.84 5.46
C ALA A 33 15.89 4.36 4.62
N SER A 34 15.92 4.07 3.34
CA SER A 34 14.83 4.35 2.42
C SER A 34 14.32 3.07 1.78
N LEU A 35 13.00 2.98 1.60
CA LEU A 35 12.38 1.95 0.80
C LEU A 35 12.02 2.52 -0.56
N SER A 36 12.43 1.82 -1.59
CA SER A 36 11.97 2.04 -2.95
C SER A 36 10.83 1.07 -3.26
N GLY A 37 9.87 1.50 -4.04
CA GLY A 37 8.77 0.63 -4.44
C GLY A 37 7.42 1.32 -4.31
N ALA A 38 6.36 0.62 -4.65
CA ALA A 38 5.00 1.13 -4.61
C ALA A 38 4.48 1.35 -3.18
N GLY A 39 3.20 1.68 -3.02
CA GLY A 39 2.58 2.17 -1.79
C GLY A 39 2.84 1.43 -0.48
N GLY A 40 3.24 0.15 -0.52
CA GLY A 40 3.60 -0.61 0.69
C GLY A 40 4.89 -0.15 1.41
N GLY A 41 5.71 0.69 0.76
CA GLY A 41 6.97 1.16 1.33
C GLY A 41 6.82 1.96 2.62
N SER A 42 5.73 2.71 2.77
CA SER A 42 5.47 3.50 3.99
C SER A 42 5.34 2.60 5.23
N ALA A 43 4.54 1.53 5.16
CA ALA A 43 4.39 0.57 6.26
C ALA A 43 5.69 -0.21 6.52
N GLY A 44 6.41 -0.57 5.47
CA GLY A 44 7.71 -1.24 5.58
C GLY A 44 8.77 -0.44 6.32
N SER A 45 8.69 0.89 6.31
CA SER A 45 9.61 1.76 7.05
C SER A 45 9.55 1.54 8.57
N LEU A 46 8.39 1.15 9.11
CA LEU A 46 8.24 0.82 10.52
C LEU A 46 9.10 -0.39 10.92
N GLY A 47 9.17 -1.40 10.06
CA GLY A 47 10.01 -2.57 10.30
C GLY A 47 11.50 -2.24 10.29
N LEU A 48 11.93 -1.35 9.39
CA LEU A 48 13.32 -0.86 9.37
C LEU A 48 13.66 -0.08 10.63
N ALA A 49 12.76 0.81 11.05
CA ALA A 49 12.92 1.57 12.29
C ALA A 49 12.98 0.65 13.51
N SER A 50 12.05 -0.31 13.62
CA SER A 50 12.03 -1.30 14.70
C SER A 50 13.35 -2.09 14.76
N SER A 51 13.86 -2.53 13.62
CA SER A 51 15.13 -3.25 13.53
C SER A 51 16.30 -2.40 14.01
N ALA A 52 16.35 -1.11 13.66
CA ALA A 52 17.38 -0.18 14.11
C ALA A 52 17.35 0.04 15.63
N ILE A 53 16.14 0.14 16.20
CA ILE A 53 15.96 0.28 17.67
C ILE A 53 16.42 -1.00 18.39
N VAL A 54 15.95 -2.17 17.94
CA VAL A 54 16.28 -3.46 18.56
C VAL A 54 17.77 -3.76 18.49
N SER A 55 18.43 -3.41 17.37
CA SER A 55 19.88 -3.58 17.22
C SER A 55 20.72 -2.54 17.98
N GLY A 56 20.09 -1.53 18.56
CA GLY A 56 20.78 -0.47 19.31
C GLY A 56 21.50 0.56 18.45
N VAL A 57 21.30 0.54 17.11
CA VAL A 57 21.92 1.51 16.19
C VAL A 57 21.26 2.89 16.36
N ALA A 58 19.97 2.92 16.60
CA ALA A 58 19.24 4.16 16.89
C ALA A 58 18.35 3.99 18.11
N LYS A 59 17.95 5.11 18.71
CA LYS A 59 17.05 5.16 19.88
C LYS A 59 15.68 5.73 19.53
N THR A 60 15.62 6.63 18.55
CA THR A 60 14.41 7.31 18.17
C THR A 60 14.43 7.57 16.66
N VAL A 61 13.61 6.85 15.93
CA VAL A 61 13.54 6.90 14.47
C VAL A 61 12.22 7.53 14.04
N ILE A 62 12.27 8.52 13.15
CA ILE A 62 11.08 9.01 12.45
C ILE A 62 10.90 8.20 11.17
N CYS A 63 9.73 7.58 11.05
CA CYS A 63 9.27 7.00 9.79
C CYS A 63 8.45 8.04 9.05
N VAL A 64 8.79 8.32 7.80
CA VAL A 64 8.09 9.30 6.96
C VAL A 64 7.65 8.65 5.66
N GLY A 65 6.36 8.77 5.37
CA GLY A 65 5.81 8.51 4.04
C GLY A 65 5.24 9.82 3.48
N ALA A 66 5.72 10.26 2.33
CA ALA A 66 5.23 11.47 1.72
C ALA A 66 5.20 11.35 0.19
N LEU A 67 4.18 11.94 -0.39
CA LEU A 67 4.01 12.06 -1.82
C LEU A 67 3.56 13.48 -2.17
N GLN A 68 4.28 14.08 -3.11
CA GLN A 68 3.90 15.34 -3.73
C GLN A 68 3.87 15.15 -5.25
N GLN A 69 2.72 15.34 -5.84
CA GLN A 69 2.50 15.23 -7.28
C GLN A 69 2.33 16.64 -7.89
N THR A 70 3.43 17.29 -8.17
CA THR A 70 3.42 18.74 -8.45
C THR A 70 2.82 19.14 -9.79
N LYS A 71 2.91 18.33 -10.84
CA LYS A 71 2.45 18.75 -12.19
C LYS A 71 2.02 17.62 -13.12
N GLN A 72 2.29 16.38 -12.80
CA GLN A 72 1.96 15.25 -13.65
C GLN A 72 1.09 14.26 -12.87
N ARG A 73 -0.06 13.94 -13.44
CA ARG A 73 -0.89 12.88 -12.91
C ARG A 73 -0.18 11.54 -13.00
N PHE A 74 -0.48 10.63 -12.11
CA PHE A 74 0.14 9.30 -12.03
C PHE A 74 0.09 8.54 -13.36
N GLY A 75 -0.98 8.71 -14.15
CA GLY A 75 -1.08 8.18 -15.51
C GLY A 75 -0.07 8.76 -16.50
N ALA A 76 0.49 9.93 -16.25
CA ALA A 76 1.52 10.54 -17.09
C ALA A 76 2.96 10.07 -16.74
N ILE A 77 3.12 9.31 -15.64
CA ILE A 77 4.41 8.71 -15.25
C ILE A 77 4.86 7.63 -16.24
N THR A 78 3.96 7.14 -17.08
CA THR A 78 4.31 6.16 -18.12
C THR A 78 5.39 6.66 -19.07
N SER A 79 5.47 7.97 -19.31
CA SER A 79 6.54 8.56 -20.12
C SER A 79 7.93 8.41 -19.45
N ALA A 80 8.01 8.31 -18.14
CA ALA A 80 9.25 8.10 -17.40
C ALA A 80 9.78 6.66 -17.52
N TYR A 81 8.93 5.70 -17.87
CA TYR A 81 9.28 4.30 -18.05
C TYR A 81 9.50 3.91 -19.53
N GLU A 82 9.38 4.85 -20.46
CA GLU A 82 9.50 4.59 -21.91
C GLU A 82 10.82 3.94 -22.34
N HIS A 83 11.82 3.96 -21.47
CA HIS A 83 13.15 3.44 -21.79
C HIS A 83 13.51 2.14 -21.07
N THR A 84 12.55 1.52 -20.35
CA THR A 84 12.80 0.19 -19.77
C THR A 84 12.38 -0.91 -20.76
N PRO A 85 13.08 -2.06 -20.76
CA PRO A 85 12.69 -3.20 -21.59
C PRO A 85 11.24 -3.61 -21.38
N GLU A 86 10.77 -3.58 -20.13
CA GLU A 86 9.40 -3.93 -19.75
C GLU A 86 8.40 -2.99 -20.42
N THR A 87 8.64 -1.68 -20.34
CA THR A 87 7.72 -0.70 -20.93
C THR A 87 7.70 -0.77 -22.44
N ALA A 88 8.86 -0.94 -23.05
CA ALA A 88 8.97 -1.11 -24.51
C ALA A 88 8.21 -2.36 -25.00
N PHE A 89 8.10 -3.39 -24.14
CA PHE A 89 7.36 -4.61 -24.45
C PHE A 89 5.85 -4.46 -24.25
N PHE A 90 5.40 -3.74 -23.22
CA PHE A 90 3.98 -3.65 -22.85
C PHE A 90 3.24 -2.48 -23.53
N SER A 91 3.92 -1.34 -23.70
CA SER A 91 3.28 -0.13 -24.27
C SER A 91 2.65 -0.33 -25.63
N PRO A 92 3.26 -1.10 -26.58
CA PRO A 92 2.63 -1.38 -27.86
C PRO A 92 1.30 -2.13 -27.78
N SER A 93 1.07 -2.86 -26.67
CA SER A 93 -0.18 -3.56 -26.39
C SER A 93 -1.20 -2.69 -25.63
N GLY A 94 -0.92 -1.40 -25.43
CA GLY A 94 -1.79 -0.48 -24.70
C GLY A 94 -1.67 -0.55 -23.19
N LEU A 95 -0.73 -1.31 -22.64
CA LEU A 95 -0.50 -1.40 -21.20
C LEU A 95 0.43 -0.25 -20.75
N VAL A 96 -0.14 0.94 -20.67
CA VAL A 96 0.61 2.19 -20.44
C VAL A 96 0.50 2.75 -19.02
N GLY A 97 -0.18 2.06 -18.12
CA GLY A 97 -0.33 2.52 -16.75
C GLY A 97 -0.80 1.43 -15.79
N PRO A 98 -0.69 1.66 -14.48
CA PRO A 98 -1.04 0.66 -13.47
C PRO A 98 -2.50 0.18 -13.58
N GLY A 99 -3.44 1.07 -13.92
CA GLY A 99 -4.84 0.69 -14.09
C GLY A 99 -5.06 -0.42 -15.09
N HIS A 100 -4.35 -0.42 -16.22
CA HIS A 100 -4.44 -1.49 -17.21
C HIS A 100 -3.95 -2.83 -16.68
N MET A 101 -2.92 -2.81 -15.83
CA MET A 101 -2.34 -4.00 -15.24
C MET A 101 -3.25 -4.61 -14.18
N PHE A 102 -3.81 -3.77 -13.31
CA PHE A 102 -4.77 -4.22 -12.31
C PHE A 102 -6.09 -4.66 -12.92
N ALA A 103 -6.45 -4.13 -14.09
CA ALA A 103 -7.58 -4.63 -14.88
C ALA A 103 -7.36 -6.07 -15.37
N LEU A 104 -6.14 -6.45 -15.77
CA LEU A 104 -5.81 -7.84 -16.11
C LEU A 104 -5.97 -8.76 -14.91
N LEU A 105 -5.51 -8.34 -13.72
CA LEU A 105 -5.71 -9.09 -12.48
C LEU A 105 -7.21 -9.24 -12.18
N ALA A 106 -7.96 -8.15 -12.25
CA ALA A 106 -9.41 -8.16 -12.04
C ALA A 106 -10.10 -9.13 -13.00
N ARG A 107 -9.78 -9.09 -14.28
CA ARG A 107 -10.34 -10.02 -15.29
C ARG A 107 -9.99 -11.48 -14.98
N ARG A 108 -8.76 -11.75 -14.54
CA ARG A 108 -8.37 -13.11 -14.16
C ARG A 108 -9.13 -13.57 -12.93
N HIS A 109 -9.30 -12.72 -11.92
CA HIS A 109 -10.08 -13.03 -10.72
C HIS A 109 -11.55 -13.31 -11.05
N MET A 110 -12.16 -12.48 -11.90
CA MET A 110 -13.50 -12.70 -12.44
C MET A 110 -13.62 -14.03 -13.19
N HIS A 111 -12.62 -14.38 -14.02
CA HIS A 111 -12.61 -15.64 -14.76
C HIS A 111 -12.49 -16.86 -13.86
N ASN A 112 -11.60 -16.81 -12.88
CA ASN A 112 -11.30 -17.97 -12.03
C ASN A 112 -12.38 -18.21 -10.98
N TYR A 113 -12.96 -17.14 -10.43
CA TYR A 113 -13.81 -17.20 -9.23
C TYR A 113 -15.20 -16.60 -9.41
N GLY A 114 -15.50 -16.06 -10.58
CA GLY A 114 -16.81 -15.47 -10.85
C GLY A 114 -17.04 -14.11 -10.20
N THR A 115 -16.01 -13.46 -9.69
CA THR A 115 -16.10 -12.12 -9.10
C THR A 115 -16.77 -11.14 -10.05
N THR A 116 -17.62 -10.28 -9.54
CA THR A 116 -18.44 -9.36 -10.34
C THR A 116 -18.04 -7.90 -10.13
N ARG A 117 -18.54 -7.03 -10.98
CA ARG A 117 -18.35 -5.58 -10.80
C ARG A 117 -19.14 -5.03 -9.62
N GLU A 118 -20.23 -5.68 -9.24
CA GLU A 118 -20.99 -5.37 -8.02
C GLU A 118 -20.11 -5.52 -6.78
N GLN A 119 -19.25 -6.54 -6.73
CA GLN A 119 -18.32 -6.77 -5.64
C GLN A 119 -17.19 -5.74 -5.63
N PHE A 120 -16.71 -5.29 -6.77
CA PHE A 120 -15.81 -4.12 -6.83
C PHE A 120 -16.51 -2.85 -6.36
N ALA A 121 -17.79 -2.67 -6.75
CA ALA A 121 -18.60 -1.55 -6.28
C ALA A 121 -18.78 -1.57 -4.77
N ALA A 122 -18.98 -2.73 -4.14
CA ALA A 122 -19.11 -2.85 -2.69
C ALA A 122 -17.89 -2.25 -1.96
N VAL A 123 -16.67 -2.53 -2.43
CA VAL A 123 -15.44 -1.92 -1.91
C VAL A 123 -15.46 -0.39 -2.06
N ALA A 124 -15.80 0.11 -3.24
CA ALA A 124 -15.83 1.55 -3.52
C ALA A 124 -16.90 2.28 -2.69
N LEU A 125 -18.08 1.66 -2.52
CA LEU A 125 -19.18 2.20 -1.72
C LEU A 125 -18.85 2.23 -0.23
N ALA A 126 -18.26 1.15 0.31
CA ALA A 126 -17.83 1.11 1.70
C ALA A 126 -16.77 2.19 2.00
N ALA A 127 -15.77 2.37 1.12
CA ALA A 127 -14.79 3.44 1.24
C ALA A 127 -15.44 4.82 1.20
N ARG A 128 -16.45 5.02 0.34
CA ARG A 128 -17.20 6.27 0.24
C ARG A 128 -18.04 6.55 1.49
N GLU A 129 -18.69 5.55 2.05
CA GLU A 129 -19.47 5.67 3.27
C GLU A 129 -18.59 6.10 4.46
N ASN A 130 -17.42 5.48 4.60
CA ASN A 130 -16.45 5.90 5.61
C ASN A 130 -15.94 7.33 5.39
N ALA A 131 -15.70 7.72 4.13
CA ALA A 131 -15.24 9.07 3.78
C ALA A 131 -16.27 10.16 4.13
N ILE A 132 -17.57 9.89 4.05
CA ILE A 132 -18.63 10.85 4.42
C ILE A 132 -18.47 11.31 5.87
N ASN A 133 -18.09 10.40 6.75
CA ASN A 133 -17.96 10.64 8.18
C ASN A 133 -16.57 11.17 8.57
N HIS A 134 -15.63 11.23 7.65
CA HIS A 134 -14.28 11.72 7.93
C HIS A 134 -14.14 13.21 7.57
N PRO A 135 -13.77 14.10 8.51
CA PRO A 135 -13.76 15.56 8.28
C PRO A 135 -12.82 16.00 7.17
N ASP A 136 -11.70 15.31 7.01
CA ASP A 136 -10.64 15.68 6.06
C ASP A 136 -10.69 14.88 4.74
N ALA A 137 -11.68 13.99 4.56
CA ALA A 137 -11.81 13.24 3.32
C ALA A 137 -12.23 14.14 2.15
N ILE A 138 -11.62 13.92 0.98
CA ILE A 138 -11.87 14.70 -0.23
C ILE A 138 -13.24 14.36 -0.83
N MET A 139 -13.60 13.07 -0.86
CA MET A 139 -14.81 12.57 -1.54
C MET A 139 -15.92 12.25 -0.54
N ARG A 140 -16.61 13.29 -0.05
CA ARG A 140 -17.62 13.19 1.01
C ARG A 140 -19.08 13.20 0.54
N LYS A 141 -19.32 13.15 -0.76
CA LYS A 141 -20.68 13.00 -1.28
C LYS A 141 -21.07 11.52 -1.31
N PRO A 142 -22.26 11.15 -0.87
CA PRO A 142 -22.77 9.79 -1.04
C PRO A 142 -22.64 9.33 -2.49
N MET A 143 -22.47 8.05 -2.69
CA MET A 143 -22.39 7.42 -4.01
C MET A 143 -23.35 6.22 -4.03
N THR A 144 -24.13 6.11 -5.09
CA THR A 144 -25.02 4.96 -5.29
C THR A 144 -24.40 3.93 -6.22
N LEU A 145 -24.94 2.73 -6.20
CA LEU A 145 -24.56 1.67 -7.14
C LEU A 145 -24.81 2.06 -8.59
N GLU A 146 -25.89 2.80 -8.85
CA GLU A 146 -26.21 3.33 -10.18
C GLU A 146 -25.17 4.34 -10.67
N GLU A 147 -24.72 5.24 -9.78
CA GLU A 147 -23.62 6.18 -10.08
C GLU A 147 -22.31 5.45 -10.37
N TYR A 148 -22.01 4.40 -9.62
CA TYR A 148 -20.84 3.57 -9.88
C TYR A 148 -20.90 2.94 -11.28
N PHE A 149 -22.03 2.35 -11.68
CA PHE A 149 -22.17 1.71 -12.98
C PHE A 149 -22.26 2.68 -14.15
N SER A 150 -22.71 3.93 -13.91
CA SER A 150 -22.73 4.98 -14.93
C SER A 150 -21.36 5.64 -15.14
N ALA A 151 -20.38 5.39 -14.27
CA ALA A 151 -19.05 5.96 -14.39
C ALA A 151 -18.30 5.41 -15.61
N PRO A 152 -17.44 6.23 -16.25
CA PRO A 152 -16.66 5.79 -17.40
C PRO A 152 -15.74 4.63 -17.06
N ILE A 153 -15.68 3.63 -17.93
CA ILE A 153 -14.69 2.56 -17.87
C ILE A 153 -13.35 3.13 -18.31
N LEU A 154 -12.35 3.06 -17.45
CA LEU A 154 -11.00 3.54 -17.71
C LEU A 154 -10.08 2.44 -18.22
N ALA A 155 -10.22 1.23 -17.67
CA ALA A 155 -9.51 0.03 -18.07
C ALA A 155 -10.42 -1.18 -17.79
N ASP A 156 -11.10 -1.71 -18.79
CA ASP A 156 -12.09 -2.76 -18.62
C ASP A 156 -11.55 -3.95 -17.79
N PRO A 157 -12.21 -4.37 -16.65
CA PRO A 157 -13.55 -4.04 -16.20
C PRO A 157 -13.66 -2.82 -15.27
N LEU A 158 -12.57 -2.10 -15.00
CA LEU A 158 -12.48 -1.06 -13.99
C LEU A 158 -13.04 0.28 -14.48
N CYS A 159 -13.96 0.85 -13.71
CA CYS A 159 -14.48 2.20 -13.92
C CYS A 159 -13.69 3.22 -13.09
N LEU A 160 -14.03 4.50 -13.24
CA LEU A 160 -13.39 5.60 -12.52
C LEU A 160 -13.33 5.38 -10.99
N TYR A 161 -14.37 4.80 -10.40
CA TYR A 161 -14.45 4.60 -8.95
C TYR A 161 -13.68 3.38 -8.42
N ASP A 162 -13.10 2.58 -9.31
CA ASP A 162 -12.19 1.49 -8.95
C ASP A 162 -10.76 1.97 -8.72
N PHE A 163 -10.46 3.22 -9.02
CA PHE A 163 -9.15 3.83 -8.89
C PHE A 163 -9.10 4.72 -7.65
N CYS A 164 -8.01 4.66 -6.88
CA CYS A 164 -7.77 5.61 -5.82
C CYS A 164 -7.58 7.04 -6.37
N LEU A 165 -7.81 8.02 -5.52
CA LEU A 165 -7.49 9.40 -5.86
C LEU A 165 -5.98 9.63 -5.82
N GLU A 166 -5.50 10.36 -6.81
CA GLU A 166 -4.15 10.94 -6.74
C GLU A 166 -4.16 12.06 -5.70
N SER A 167 -3.57 11.80 -4.54
CA SER A 167 -3.59 12.72 -3.41
C SER A 167 -2.17 13.05 -2.95
N GLU A 168 -1.96 14.30 -2.58
CA GLU A 168 -0.74 14.73 -1.92
C GLU A 168 -0.90 14.59 -0.41
N GLY A 169 0.18 14.24 0.26
CA GLY A 169 0.16 14.14 1.71
C GLY A 169 1.45 13.62 2.28
N ALA A 170 1.56 13.75 3.59
CA ALA A 170 2.67 13.21 4.36
C ALA A 170 2.18 12.69 5.71
N ILE A 171 2.73 11.57 6.13
CA ILE A 171 2.51 11.00 7.46
C ILE A 171 3.88 10.73 8.08
N ALA A 172 4.00 11.05 9.38
CA ALA A 172 5.17 10.74 10.15
C ALA A 172 4.78 9.95 11.40
N VAL A 173 5.56 8.89 11.69
CA VAL A 173 5.40 8.05 12.87
C VAL A 173 6.72 8.02 13.62
N LEU A 174 6.68 8.20 14.94
CA LEU A 174 7.84 8.08 15.80
C LEU A 174 7.95 6.66 16.33
N VAL A 175 9.08 6.01 16.12
CA VAL A 175 9.41 4.69 16.64
C VAL A 175 10.54 4.79 17.67
N THR A 176 10.35 4.15 18.82
CA THR A 176 11.34 4.12 19.90
C THR A 176 11.19 2.84 20.72
N SER A 177 12.05 2.60 21.71
CA SER A 177 11.89 1.46 22.62
C SER A 177 10.63 1.57 23.46
N GLU A 178 10.07 0.42 23.87
CA GLU A 178 8.90 0.35 24.76
C GLU A 178 9.15 1.09 26.09
N GLU A 179 10.35 0.95 26.64
CA GLU A 179 10.74 1.63 27.87
C GLU A 179 10.61 3.15 27.74
N ARG A 180 11.17 3.70 26.66
CA ARG A 180 11.12 5.14 26.40
C ARG A 180 9.71 5.62 25.99
N ALA A 181 8.94 4.79 25.32
CA ALA A 181 7.60 5.14 24.87
C ALA A 181 6.65 5.43 26.05
N LYS A 182 6.83 4.77 27.19
CA LYS A 182 6.03 4.98 28.41
C LYS A 182 6.13 6.40 28.97
N ASP A 183 7.24 7.09 28.69
CA ASP A 183 7.49 8.46 29.14
C ASP A 183 6.98 9.52 28.13
N LEU A 184 6.43 9.08 27.03
CA LEU A 184 5.93 9.99 25.99
C LEU A 184 4.47 10.40 26.23
N LYS A 185 4.06 11.49 25.58
CA LYS A 185 2.74 12.10 25.77
C LYS A 185 1.59 11.21 25.33
N GLN A 186 1.79 10.40 24.27
CA GLN A 186 0.75 9.54 23.73
C GLN A 186 0.92 8.11 24.23
N PRO A 187 -0.18 7.37 24.45
CA PRO A 187 -0.09 5.94 24.73
C PRO A 187 0.71 5.21 23.64
N PRO A 188 1.63 4.32 24.01
CA PRO A 188 2.42 3.60 23.04
C PRO A 188 1.57 2.57 22.27
N VAL A 189 1.88 2.43 20.98
CA VAL A 189 1.37 1.34 20.15
C VAL A 189 2.55 0.42 19.84
N ASN A 190 2.44 -0.85 20.20
CA ASN A 190 3.52 -1.81 20.04
C ASN A 190 3.55 -2.37 18.60
N ILE A 191 4.73 -2.41 17.99
CA ILE A 191 4.97 -3.13 16.74
C ILE A 191 5.27 -4.59 17.13
N VAL A 192 4.28 -5.46 17.00
CA VAL A 192 4.41 -6.89 17.34
C VAL A 192 5.26 -7.62 16.31
N SER A 193 5.03 -7.36 15.02
CA SER A 193 5.76 -7.95 13.91
C SER A 193 5.76 -7.03 12.70
N SER A 194 6.78 -7.17 11.88
CA SER A 194 6.86 -6.50 10.59
C SER A 194 7.58 -7.41 9.59
N VAL A 195 7.02 -7.56 8.42
CA VAL A 195 7.64 -8.32 7.32
C VAL A 195 7.55 -7.48 6.04
N HIS A 196 8.69 -7.33 5.38
CA HIS A 196 8.78 -6.72 4.07
C HIS A 196 9.57 -7.65 3.14
N GLY A 197 8.98 -8.05 2.03
CA GLY A 197 9.59 -9.01 1.11
C GLY A 197 8.72 -9.27 -0.11
N GLY A 198 9.05 -10.31 -0.87
CA GLY A 198 8.31 -10.75 -2.05
C GLY A 198 7.93 -12.22 -1.96
N SER A 199 6.87 -12.61 -2.64
CA SER A 199 6.48 -13.99 -2.82
C SER A 199 7.40 -14.70 -3.81
N ARG A 200 7.41 -16.03 -3.73
CA ARG A 200 8.10 -16.87 -4.72
C ARG A 200 7.54 -16.57 -6.12
N ASP A 201 8.43 -16.52 -7.08
CA ASP A 201 8.11 -16.26 -8.49
C ASP A 201 7.38 -14.94 -8.77
N TRP A 202 7.30 -14.07 -7.76
CA TRP A 202 6.79 -12.72 -7.94
C TRP A 202 7.73 -11.97 -8.89
N GLY A 203 7.23 -11.75 -10.08
CA GLY A 203 8.05 -11.33 -11.21
C GLY A 203 8.69 -9.97 -11.02
N ARG A 204 9.81 -9.78 -11.69
CA ARG A 204 10.53 -8.51 -11.75
C ARG A 204 9.73 -7.45 -12.51
N SER A 205 8.87 -7.87 -13.44
CA SER A 205 7.98 -6.94 -14.11
C SER A 205 7.00 -6.38 -13.10
N LEU A 206 6.72 -5.12 -13.23
CA LEU A 206 5.81 -4.36 -12.39
C LEU A 206 4.46 -5.06 -12.14
N TYR A 207 4.14 -6.18 -12.80
CA TYR A 207 2.76 -6.48 -13.00
C TYR A 207 2.49 -7.96 -13.19
N TRP A 208 3.09 -8.80 -12.37
CA TRP A 208 2.74 -10.22 -12.30
C TRP A 208 2.84 -11.03 -13.59
N MET A 209 3.38 -10.46 -14.67
CA MET A 209 3.37 -11.09 -15.99
C MET A 209 4.17 -12.40 -16.05
N ASN A 210 5.04 -12.62 -15.07
CA ASN A 210 5.83 -13.85 -14.97
C ASN A 210 5.34 -14.77 -13.84
N MET A 211 4.21 -14.44 -13.21
CA MET A 211 3.65 -15.29 -12.16
C MET A 211 2.94 -16.48 -12.78
N PRO A 212 3.04 -17.66 -12.13
CA PRO A 212 2.22 -18.80 -12.49
C PRO A 212 0.73 -18.47 -12.44
N ASP A 213 -0.05 -19.12 -13.28
CA ASP A 213 -1.50 -18.89 -13.36
C ASP A 213 -2.21 -19.00 -12.01
N GLU A 214 -1.75 -19.92 -11.16
CA GLU A 214 -2.33 -20.18 -9.83
C GLU A 214 -2.12 -19.02 -8.85
N THR A 215 -1.13 -18.17 -9.09
CA THR A 215 -0.78 -17.05 -8.21
C THR A 215 -1.02 -15.68 -8.86
N PHE A 216 -1.43 -15.66 -10.12
CA PHE A 216 -1.62 -14.40 -10.87
C PHE A 216 -2.67 -13.46 -10.24
N VAL A 217 -3.67 -14.01 -9.56
CA VAL A 217 -4.73 -13.24 -8.89
C VAL A 217 -4.37 -12.80 -7.47
N SER A 218 -3.21 -13.19 -6.97
CA SER A 218 -2.70 -12.78 -5.67
C SER A 218 -2.17 -11.35 -5.69
N SER A 219 -2.28 -10.65 -4.58
CA SER A 219 -1.61 -9.37 -4.36
C SER A 219 -0.09 -9.53 -4.14
N GLY A 220 0.42 -10.76 -4.12
CA GLY A 220 1.79 -11.10 -3.76
C GLY A 220 2.05 -11.16 -2.25
N ASN A 221 1.02 -11.00 -1.44
CA ASN A 221 1.16 -10.92 0.03
C ASN A 221 0.98 -12.26 0.75
N LYS A 222 0.47 -13.29 0.13
CA LYS A 222 0.17 -14.58 0.78
C LYS A 222 1.36 -15.15 1.58
N THR A 223 2.55 -15.17 0.97
CA THR A 223 3.76 -15.64 1.66
C THR A 223 4.19 -14.69 2.77
N ILE A 224 4.01 -13.38 2.56
CA ILE A 224 4.32 -12.34 3.53
C ILE A 224 3.39 -12.43 4.73
N ALA A 225 2.09 -12.56 4.50
CA ALA A 225 1.08 -12.72 5.54
C ALA A 225 1.36 -13.93 6.45
N SER A 226 1.67 -15.08 5.86
CA SER A 226 2.04 -16.27 6.64
C SER A 226 3.25 -16.04 7.54
N LYS A 227 4.28 -15.34 7.06
CA LYS A 227 5.47 -14.99 7.86
C LYS A 227 5.15 -13.98 8.94
N LEU A 228 4.29 -12.99 8.63
CA LEU A 228 3.86 -11.95 9.56
C LEU A 228 3.12 -12.56 10.76
N TYR A 229 2.10 -13.37 10.51
CA TYR A 229 1.33 -14.06 11.54
C TYR A 229 2.19 -15.00 12.37
N LYS A 230 3.04 -15.78 11.73
CA LYS A 230 3.97 -16.68 12.44
C LYS A 230 4.90 -15.90 13.38
N ALA A 231 5.46 -14.78 12.93
CA ALA A 231 6.34 -13.96 13.75
C ALA A 231 5.60 -13.27 14.90
N ALA A 232 4.35 -12.86 14.66
CA ALA A 232 3.49 -12.26 15.67
C ALA A 232 2.89 -13.29 16.64
N GLN A 233 2.91 -14.58 16.31
CA GLN A 233 2.19 -15.64 17.01
C GLN A 233 0.66 -15.40 17.05
N LEU A 234 0.13 -14.85 15.97
CA LEU A 234 -1.27 -14.52 15.75
C LEU A 234 -1.81 -15.26 14.53
N THR A 235 -3.13 -15.23 14.40
CA THR A 235 -3.89 -15.70 13.23
C THR A 235 -4.73 -14.56 12.66
N PRO A 236 -5.31 -14.69 11.46
CA PRO A 236 -6.25 -13.69 10.95
C PRO A 236 -7.42 -13.41 11.89
N ASP A 237 -7.88 -14.40 12.65
CA ASP A 237 -9.00 -14.28 13.61
C ASP A 237 -8.67 -13.42 14.83
N ASP A 238 -7.40 -13.16 15.08
CA ASP A 238 -6.93 -12.31 16.19
C ASP A 238 -6.85 -10.82 15.78
N ILE A 239 -7.21 -10.47 14.55
CA ILE A 239 -7.09 -9.12 14.00
C ILE A 239 -8.44 -8.40 14.05
N ASP A 240 -8.55 -7.41 14.91
CA ASP A 240 -9.77 -6.60 15.04
C ASP A 240 -9.96 -5.60 13.90
N THR A 241 -8.86 -5.03 13.37
CA THR A 241 -8.89 -4.05 12.27
C THR A 241 -7.69 -4.22 11.35
N ALA A 242 -7.90 -4.03 10.05
CA ALA A 242 -6.85 -4.07 9.05
C ALA A 242 -6.86 -2.81 8.17
N GLN A 243 -5.70 -2.19 7.98
CA GLN A 243 -5.49 -1.15 6.99
C GLN A 243 -4.95 -1.79 5.72
N ILE A 244 -5.78 -1.81 4.68
CA ILE A 244 -5.48 -2.47 3.40
C ILE A 244 -5.26 -1.40 2.35
N TYR A 245 -4.21 -1.57 1.53
CA TYR A 245 -3.89 -0.62 0.46
C TYR A 245 -4.91 -0.73 -0.67
N ASP A 246 -5.72 0.31 -0.83
CA ASP A 246 -6.92 0.36 -1.67
C ASP A 246 -6.73 1.11 -2.99
N HIS A 247 -5.53 1.05 -3.57
CA HIS A 247 -5.23 1.74 -4.83
C HIS A 247 -6.14 1.33 -6.00
N PHE A 248 -6.67 0.10 -5.99
CA PHE A 248 -7.71 -0.39 -6.89
C PHE A 248 -8.63 -1.35 -6.14
N THR A 249 -9.93 -1.31 -6.41
CA THR A 249 -10.91 -2.15 -5.71
C THR A 249 -10.61 -3.66 -5.78
N PRO A 250 -10.20 -4.26 -6.93
CA PRO A 250 -9.87 -5.68 -6.97
C PRO A 250 -8.64 -6.04 -6.10
N MET A 251 -7.77 -5.06 -5.84
CA MET A 251 -6.61 -5.30 -4.98
C MET A 251 -6.97 -5.37 -3.50
N VAL A 252 -8.05 -4.75 -3.08
CA VAL A 252 -8.60 -4.95 -1.72
C VAL A 252 -9.06 -6.39 -1.56
N ILE A 253 -9.82 -6.92 -2.53
CA ILE A 253 -10.27 -8.30 -2.56
C ILE A 253 -9.08 -9.27 -2.50
N ALA A 254 -8.10 -9.11 -3.38
CA ALA A 254 -6.92 -9.97 -3.42
C ALA A 254 -6.10 -9.92 -2.12
N GLN A 255 -6.00 -8.77 -1.46
CA GLN A 255 -5.31 -8.64 -0.18
C GLN A 255 -6.09 -9.30 0.96
N LEU A 256 -7.42 -9.17 1.00
CA LEU A 256 -8.25 -9.88 2.00
C LEU A 256 -8.05 -11.40 1.92
N GLU A 257 -7.99 -11.95 0.72
CA GLU A 257 -7.69 -13.35 0.49
C GLU A 257 -6.26 -13.73 0.89
N ASP A 258 -5.27 -12.96 0.46
CA ASP A 258 -3.87 -13.23 0.76
C ASP A 258 -3.53 -13.15 2.25
N PHE A 259 -4.17 -12.23 2.98
CA PHE A 259 -4.02 -12.13 4.44
C PHE A 259 -4.93 -13.09 5.21
N GLY A 260 -5.73 -13.90 4.51
CA GLY A 260 -6.51 -14.98 5.10
C GLY A 260 -7.75 -14.54 5.87
N PHE A 261 -8.26 -13.34 5.63
CA PHE A 261 -9.57 -12.90 6.16
C PHE A 261 -10.74 -13.65 5.52
N CYS A 262 -10.53 -14.16 4.33
CA CYS A 262 -11.41 -15.09 3.63
C CYS A 262 -10.59 -16.09 2.81
N ALA A 263 -11.22 -17.14 2.32
CA ALA A 263 -10.56 -18.09 1.43
C ALA A 263 -10.29 -17.47 0.05
N GLN A 264 -9.33 -18.02 -0.68
CA GLN A 264 -9.03 -17.58 -2.03
C GLN A 264 -10.22 -17.79 -2.97
N GLY A 265 -10.63 -16.75 -3.67
CA GLY A 265 -11.82 -16.71 -4.51
C GLY A 265 -13.10 -16.31 -3.79
N GLU A 266 -13.07 -16.18 -2.47
CA GLU A 266 -14.22 -15.78 -1.64
C GLU A 266 -14.20 -14.30 -1.25
N GLY A 267 -13.19 -13.56 -1.67
CA GLY A 267 -13.07 -12.14 -1.33
C GLY A 267 -14.15 -11.27 -1.93
N GLY A 268 -14.70 -11.65 -3.09
CA GLY A 268 -15.86 -10.99 -3.68
C GLY A 268 -17.10 -11.10 -2.79
N PRO A 269 -17.61 -12.29 -2.49
CA PRO A 269 -18.71 -12.47 -1.53
C PRO A 269 -18.43 -11.89 -0.12
N PHE A 270 -17.18 -11.88 0.30
CA PHE A 270 -16.79 -11.36 1.62
C PHE A 270 -17.01 -9.85 1.78
N VAL A 271 -16.92 -9.09 0.71
CA VAL A 271 -17.07 -7.61 0.75
C VAL A 271 -18.52 -7.13 0.54
N GLU A 272 -19.46 -8.01 0.21
CA GLU A 272 -20.90 -7.75 0.12
C GLU A 272 -21.56 -7.71 1.51
#